data_eefa231c6705d44bceaa39e2f8eb51a4
#
_entry.id   eefa231c6705d44bceaa39e2f8eb51a4
#
_cell.length_a   1.000
_cell.length_b   1.000
_cell.length_c   1.000
_cell.angle_alpha   90.00
_cell.angle_beta   90.00
_cell.angle_gamma   90.00
#
_symmetry.space_group_name_H-M   'P 1'
#
loop_
_entity.id
_entity.type
_entity.pdbx_description
1 polymer ?
#
loop_
_entity_poly.entity_id
_entity_poly.type
_entity_poly.pdbx_seq_one_letter_code
_entity_poly.pdbx_strand_id
1 'polypeptide(L)'
;DQFEVLGNTTEYICAAFSGDKEKEQTTVVRLDDKGKPYYVTVIPAKRFIVTGMNANINDGSVIVTGNSSTDGGIIYKIRPEGDIVFAKTLIPANQGSVMLNQLQVARNGNILVGGSGSKGYYALLRNDGTALYSGTSNGGVRGVGMNRTTGESVVTTYDVNARRGTFVRILPTGKAEFDRTIDGNFDKVKVTNNGEVLLLSSDEG
;
A
#
# COMPACT_ATOMS: atom_id res chain seq x y z
N ASP A 1 -5.62 -0.83 -14.31
CA ASP A 1 -4.90 -2.10 -14.21
C ASP A 1 -3.58 -1.87 -13.47
N GLN A 2 -3.18 -2.81 -12.62
CA GLN A 2 -1.91 -2.80 -11.89
C GLN A 2 -1.07 -3.99 -12.33
N PHE A 3 0.24 -3.78 -12.41
CA PHE A 3 1.19 -4.78 -12.85
C PHE A 3 2.42 -4.75 -11.94
N GLU A 4 2.88 -5.92 -11.48
CA GLU A 4 4.07 -6.08 -10.63
C GLU A 4 4.90 -7.26 -11.11
N VAL A 5 6.23 -7.08 -11.17
CA VAL A 5 7.19 -8.14 -11.45
C VAL A 5 7.67 -8.76 -10.15
N LEU A 6 7.63 -10.08 -10.04
CA LEU A 6 8.04 -10.82 -8.85
C LEU A 6 9.56 -10.93 -8.75
N GLY A 7 10.19 -9.98 -8.05
CA GLY A 7 11.62 -10.07 -7.70
C GLY A 7 12.53 -10.23 -8.91
N ASN A 8 13.42 -11.24 -8.85
CA ASN A 8 14.35 -11.62 -9.93
C ASN A 8 13.81 -12.74 -10.82
N THR A 9 12.51 -13.04 -10.75
CA THR A 9 11.86 -14.05 -11.57
C THR A 9 11.28 -13.42 -12.84
N THR A 10 10.96 -14.23 -13.81
CA THR A 10 10.22 -13.84 -15.03
C THR A 10 8.71 -13.97 -14.82
N GLU A 11 8.27 -14.10 -13.59
CA GLU A 11 6.84 -14.19 -13.23
C GLU A 11 6.22 -12.82 -13.05
N TYR A 12 4.94 -12.71 -13.39
CA TYR A 12 4.19 -11.46 -13.38
C TYR A 12 2.90 -11.62 -12.60
N ILE A 13 2.50 -10.56 -11.92
CA ILE A 13 1.19 -10.46 -11.30
C ILE A 13 0.46 -9.27 -11.90
N CYS A 14 -0.75 -9.52 -12.33
CA CYS A 14 -1.64 -8.51 -12.89
C CYS A 14 -2.91 -8.46 -12.09
N ALA A 15 -3.47 -7.28 -11.92
CA ALA A 15 -4.82 -7.11 -11.41
C ALA A 15 -5.65 -6.36 -12.45
N ALA A 16 -6.82 -6.89 -12.75
CA ALA A 16 -7.73 -6.31 -13.71
C ALA A 16 -9.12 -6.14 -13.10
N PHE A 17 -9.75 -5.00 -13.39
CA PHE A 17 -11.13 -4.72 -13.04
C PHE A 17 -12.03 -4.94 -14.26
N SER A 18 -13.08 -5.73 -14.10
CA SER A 18 -14.13 -5.87 -15.11
C SER A 18 -15.20 -4.81 -14.88
N GLY A 19 -15.29 -3.85 -15.78
CA GLY A 19 -16.31 -2.77 -15.77
C GLY A 19 -17.69 -3.19 -16.28
N ASP A 20 -17.93 -4.49 -16.50
CA ASP A 20 -19.24 -4.99 -16.89
C ASP A 20 -20.23 -4.77 -15.74
N LYS A 21 -21.32 -4.04 -16.01
CA LYS A 21 -22.33 -3.65 -15.00
C LYS A 21 -22.94 -4.82 -14.23
N GLU A 22 -22.87 -6.03 -14.78
CA GLU A 22 -23.38 -7.25 -14.12
C GLU A 22 -22.32 -8.00 -13.31
N LYS A 23 -21.02 -7.73 -13.55
CA LYS A 23 -19.92 -8.47 -12.95
C LYS A 23 -18.78 -7.57 -12.48
N GLU A 24 -19.07 -6.48 -11.82
CA GLU A 24 -18.05 -5.56 -11.27
C GLU A 24 -17.05 -6.30 -10.35
N GLN A 25 -16.25 -7.17 -10.94
CA GLN A 25 -15.30 -8.06 -10.29
C GLN A 25 -13.88 -7.63 -10.58
N THR A 26 -13.06 -7.66 -9.56
CA THR A 26 -11.61 -7.56 -9.68
C THR A 26 -10.99 -8.94 -9.58
N THR A 27 -10.10 -9.25 -10.52
CA THR A 27 -9.31 -10.47 -10.52
C THR A 27 -7.83 -10.16 -10.36
N VAL A 28 -7.13 -11.00 -9.60
CA VAL A 28 -5.67 -11.01 -9.51
C VAL A 28 -5.17 -12.29 -10.17
N VAL A 29 -4.26 -12.15 -11.11
CA VAL A 29 -3.71 -13.25 -11.90
C VAL A 29 -2.20 -13.29 -11.72
N ARG A 30 -1.65 -14.46 -11.42
CA ARG A 30 -0.20 -14.71 -11.50
C ARG A 30 0.10 -15.47 -12.77
N LEU A 31 1.07 -14.98 -13.51
CA LEU A 31 1.49 -15.53 -14.79
C LEU A 31 2.92 -16.08 -14.71
N ASP A 32 3.20 -17.13 -15.46
CA ASP A 32 4.57 -17.57 -15.73
C ASP A 32 5.28 -16.68 -16.77
N ASP A 33 6.52 -17.00 -17.09
CA ASP A 33 7.35 -16.31 -18.07
C ASP A 33 6.80 -16.38 -19.51
N LYS A 34 5.85 -17.29 -19.78
CA LYS A 34 5.17 -17.47 -21.06
C LYS A 34 3.78 -16.84 -21.09
N GLY A 35 3.40 -16.16 -20.00
CA GLY A 35 2.08 -15.55 -19.85
C GLY A 35 0.96 -16.54 -19.53
N LYS A 36 1.28 -17.76 -19.11
CA LYS A 36 0.28 -18.75 -18.70
C LYS A 36 -0.10 -18.50 -17.23
N PRO A 37 -1.40 -18.49 -16.89
CA PRO A 37 -1.84 -18.32 -15.51
C PRO A 37 -1.43 -19.50 -14.62
N TYR A 38 -0.79 -19.22 -13.48
CA TYR A 38 -0.66 -20.14 -12.37
C TYR A 38 -1.95 -20.20 -11.56
N TYR A 39 -2.53 -19.02 -11.31
CA TYR A 39 -3.83 -18.91 -10.64
C TYR A 39 -4.58 -17.67 -11.10
N VAL A 40 -5.87 -17.69 -10.85
CA VAL A 40 -6.78 -16.54 -10.99
C VAL A 40 -7.59 -16.44 -9.70
N THR A 41 -7.39 -15.35 -8.95
CA THR A 41 -8.11 -15.08 -7.71
C THR A 41 -9.12 -13.98 -7.92
N VAL A 42 -10.38 -14.25 -7.61
CA VAL A 42 -11.45 -13.25 -7.63
C VAL A 42 -11.49 -12.54 -6.28
N ILE A 43 -11.40 -11.23 -6.28
CA ILE A 43 -11.55 -10.40 -5.09
C ILE A 43 -13.04 -10.31 -4.74
N PRO A 44 -13.46 -10.69 -3.52
CA PRO A 44 -14.89 -10.79 -3.18
C PRO A 44 -15.56 -9.43 -2.93
N ALA A 45 -14.77 -8.34 -2.77
CA ALA A 45 -15.32 -7.01 -2.54
C ALA A 45 -15.97 -6.44 -3.80
N LYS A 46 -17.15 -5.85 -3.66
CA LYS A 46 -17.86 -5.19 -4.76
C LYS A 46 -17.13 -3.92 -5.20
N ARG A 47 -17.03 -3.72 -6.52
CA ARG A 47 -16.42 -2.53 -7.12
C ARG A 47 -15.05 -2.23 -6.51
N PHE A 48 -14.23 -3.26 -6.35
CA PHE A 48 -12.91 -3.10 -5.78
C PHE A 48 -11.94 -2.57 -6.84
N ILE A 49 -11.49 -1.35 -6.66
CA ILE A 49 -10.49 -0.71 -7.53
C ILE A 49 -9.12 -0.87 -6.90
N VAL A 50 -8.23 -1.60 -7.58
CA VAL A 50 -6.85 -1.81 -7.12
C VAL A 50 -6.08 -0.50 -7.22
N THR A 51 -5.44 -0.11 -6.12
CA THR A 51 -4.60 1.10 -6.02
C THR A 51 -3.13 0.79 -5.78
N GLY A 52 -2.82 -0.42 -5.34
CA GLY A 52 -1.46 -0.89 -5.17
C GLY A 52 -1.39 -2.41 -5.16
N MET A 53 -0.28 -2.91 -5.69
CA MET A 53 0.05 -4.32 -5.65
C MET A 53 1.55 -4.47 -5.42
N ASN A 54 1.96 -5.38 -4.54
CA ASN A 54 3.36 -5.62 -4.25
C ASN A 54 3.58 -7.07 -3.84
N ALA A 55 4.69 -7.65 -4.30
CA ALA A 55 5.07 -9.02 -3.96
C ALA A 55 5.84 -9.06 -2.64
N ASN A 56 5.51 -10.02 -1.81
CA ASN A 56 6.35 -10.42 -0.68
C ASN A 56 7.33 -11.48 -1.15
N ILE A 57 8.58 -11.09 -1.35
CA ILE A 57 9.62 -11.96 -1.90
C ILE A 57 10.02 -13.13 -1.00
N ASN A 58 9.66 -13.11 0.30
CA ASN A 58 10.05 -14.18 1.23
C ASN A 58 9.11 -15.38 1.17
N ASP A 59 7.82 -15.13 1.02
CA ASP A 59 6.80 -16.20 1.01
C ASP A 59 6.08 -16.31 -0.34
N GLY A 60 6.47 -15.49 -1.32
CA GLY A 60 5.87 -15.48 -2.65
C GLY A 60 4.41 -14.99 -2.68
N SER A 61 3.89 -14.50 -1.55
CA SER A 61 2.54 -13.95 -1.50
C SER A 61 2.46 -12.58 -2.17
N VAL A 62 1.27 -12.19 -2.54
CA VAL A 62 0.96 -10.88 -3.10
C VAL A 62 0.11 -10.10 -2.13
N ILE A 63 0.48 -8.86 -1.91
CA ILE A 63 -0.33 -7.90 -1.19
C ILE A 63 -1.01 -7.00 -2.21
N VAL A 64 -2.32 -6.90 -2.11
CA VAL A 64 -3.16 -6.06 -2.97
C VAL A 64 -3.90 -5.07 -2.11
N THR A 65 -3.80 -3.80 -2.41
CA THR A 65 -4.60 -2.75 -1.80
C THR A 65 -5.56 -2.16 -2.82
N GLY A 66 -6.69 -1.74 -2.35
CA GLY A 66 -7.67 -1.07 -3.20
C GLY A 66 -8.82 -0.51 -2.39
N ASN A 67 -9.78 0.01 -3.10
CA ASN A 67 -10.92 0.68 -2.52
C ASN A 67 -12.21 0.07 -3.04
N SER A 68 -13.05 -0.35 -2.11
CA SER A 68 -14.42 -0.80 -2.37
C SER A 68 -15.38 0.37 -2.21
N SER A 69 -16.42 0.39 -3.01
CA SER A 69 -17.48 1.41 -2.89
C SER A 69 -18.26 1.31 -1.58
N THR A 70 -18.25 0.14 -0.93
CA THR A 70 -19.00 -0.12 0.31
C THR A 70 -18.13 -0.05 1.56
N ASP A 71 -16.88 -0.53 1.46
CA ASP A 71 -16.05 -0.81 2.65
C ASP A 71 -14.83 0.13 2.76
N GLY A 72 -14.61 0.98 1.75
CA GLY A 72 -13.43 1.85 1.70
C GLY A 72 -12.16 1.08 1.37
N GLY A 73 -11.05 1.41 2.03
CA GLY A 73 -9.75 0.81 1.78
C GLY A 73 -9.62 -0.60 2.36
N ILE A 74 -9.26 -1.55 1.51
CA ILE A 74 -9.08 -2.95 1.88
C ILE A 74 -7.70 -3.42 1.45
N ILE A 75 -7.08 -4.27 2.28
CA ILE A 75 -5.85 -4.99 1.98
C ILE A 75 -6.19 -6.47 1.87
N TYR A 76 -5.72 -7.10 0.80
CA TYR A 76 -5.74 -8.55 0.62
C TYR A 76 -4.32 -9.08 0.63
N LYS A 77 -4.12 -10.23 1.28
CA LYS A 77 -2.93 -11.06 1.09
C LYS A 77 -3.35 -12.35 0.39
N ILE A 78 -2.67 -12.65 -0.72
CA ILE A 78 -2.94 -13.82 -1.57
C ILE A 78 -1.69 -14.70 -1.57
N ARG A 79 -1.83 -16.00 -1.28
CA ARG A 79 -0.75 -16.98 -1.32
C ARG A 79 -0.23 -17.21 -2.74
N PRO A 80 0.96 -17.84 -2.88
CA PRO A 80 1.47 -18.25 -4.20
C PRO A 80 0.54 -19.18 -4.98
N GLU A 81 -0.34 -19.91 -4.29
CA GLU A 81 -1.33 -20.85 -4.86
C GLU A 81 -2.64 -20.15 -5.25
N GLY A 82 -2.82 -18.88 -4.87
CA GLY A 82 -4.00 -18.08 -5.19
C GLY A 82 -5.04 -17.93 -4.09
N ASP A 83 -4.85 -18.58 -2.94
CA ASP A 83 -5.78 -18.46 -1.82
C ASP A 83 -5.66 -17.13 -1.09
N ILE A 84 -6.79 -16.51 -0.75
CA ILE A 84 -6.80 -15.31 0.10
C ILE A 84 -6.51 -15.72 1.54
N VAL A 85 -5.37 -15.25 2.08
CA VAL A 85 -4.96 -15.49 3.48
C VAL A 85 -5.76 -14.63 4.43
N PHE A 86 -5.89 -13.35 4.10
CA PHE A 86 -6.73 -12.41 4.82
C PHE A 86 -7.27 -11.31 3.89
N ALA A 87 -8.39 -10.75 4.30
CA ALA A 87 -8.94 -9.49 3.83
C ALA A 87 -9.12 -8.57 5.03
N LYS A 88 -8.58 -7.37 4.98
CA LYS A 88 -8.62 -6.43 6.10
C LYS A 88 -9.04 -5.05 5.63
N THR A 89 -10.18 -4.60 6.12
CA THR A 89 -10.62 -3.22 5.96
C THR A 89 -9.89 -2.34 6.98
N LEU A 90 -9.35 -1.23 6.51
CA LEU A 90 -8.70 -0.25 7.37
C LEU A 90 -9.68 0.87 7.68
N ILE A 91 -10.23 0.82 8.89
CA ILE A 91 -11.12 1.84 9.42
C ILE A 91 -10.43 2.47 10.64
N PRO A 92 -9.88 3.68 10.52
CA PRO A 92 -9.34 4.37 11.67
C PRO A 92 -10.45 4.72 12.67
N ALA A 93 -10.13 4.64 13.95
CA ALA A 93 -11.07 5.08 14.99
C ALA A 93 -11.50 6.56 14.74
N ASN A 94 -12.79 6.81 14.77
CA ASN A 94 -13.39 8.14 14.58
C ASN A 94 -13.17 8.82 13.21
N GLN A 95 -12.80 8.02 12.20
CA GLN A 95 -12.72 8.50 10.81
C GLN A 95 -13.58 7.57 9.94
N GLY A 96 -14.34 8.06 9.07
CA GLY A 96 -15.09 7.27 8.09
C GLY A 96 -14.16 6.37 7.25
N SER A 97 -14.62 5.92 6.10
CA SER A 97 -13.81 5.11 5.18
C SER A 97 -12.54 5.85 4.74
N VAL A 98 -11.43 5.13 4.67
CA VAL A 98 -10.16 5.61 4.11
C VAL A 98 -10.01 5.04 2.71
N MET A 99 -9.57 5.86 1.77
CA MET A 99 -9.20 5.44 0.42
C MET A 99 -7.68 5.19 0.40
N LEU A 100 -7.28 3.93 0.27
CA LEU A 100 -5.87 3.56 0.18
C LEU A 100 -5.32 3.92 -1.20
N ASN A 101 -4.13 4.50 -1.23
CA ASN A 101 -3.44 4.91 -2.46
C ASN A 101 -1.93 4.61 -2.44
N GLN A 102 -1.41 4.11 -1.33
CA GLN A 102 0.01 3.83 -1.14
C GLN A 102 0.21 2.44 -0.54
N LEU A 103 1.20 1.70 -1.05
CA LEU A 103 1.59 0.37 -0.57
C LEU A 103 3.09 0.15 -0.72
N GLN A 104 3.73 -0.38 0.32
CA GLN A 104 5.08 -0.93 0.29
C GLN A 104 5.14 -2.22 1.11
N VAL A 105 5.97 -3.17 0.68
CA VAL A 105 6.20 -4.43 1.40
C VAL A 105 7.69 -4.63 1.64
N ALA A 106 8.07 -4.86 2.89
CA ALA A 106 9.44 -5.15 3.29
C ALA A 106 9.79 -6.64 3.07
N ARG A 107 11.08 -6.97 3.08
CA ARG A 107 11.54 -8.36 3.01
C ARG A 107 11.05 -9.24 4.15
N ASN A 108 10.91 -8.70 5.36
CA ASN A 108 10.35 -9.42 6.50
C ASN A 108 8.82 -9.62 6.43
N GLY A 109 8.19 -9.19 5.35
CA GLY A 109 6.75 -9.28 5.13
C GLY A 109 5.93 -8.16 5.75
N ASN A 110 6.55 -7.20 6.45
CA ASN A 110 5.82 -6.04 6.96
C ASN A 110 5.24 -5.22 5.81
N ILE A 111 4.03 -4.71 6.01
CA ILE A 111 3.23 -4.02 5.00
C ILE A 111 3.00 -2.59 5.47
N LEU A 112 3.46 -1.61 4.71
CA LEU A 112 3.17 -0.20 4.93
C LEU A 112 2.10 0.25 3.94
N VAL A 113 1.05 0.84 4.46
CA VAL A 113 -0.03 1.41 3.66
C VAL A 113 -0.28 2.85 4.05
N GLY A 114 -0.75 3.61 3.09
CA GLY A 114 -1.18 4.99 3.28
C GLY A 114 -2.42 5.29 2.47
N GLY A 115 -3.20 6.24 2.96
CA GLY A 115 -4.41 6.66 2.30
C GLY A 115 -4.99 7.95 2.87
N SER A 116 -6.12 8.34 2.35
CA SER A 116 -6.78 9.57 2.72
C SER A 116 -8.29 9.37 2.85
N GLY A 117 -8.87 10.06 3.78
CA GLY A 117 -10.30 10.19 4.02
C GLY A 117 -10.56 11.62 4.48
N SER A 118 -11.28 11.81 5.57
CA SER A 118 -11.38 13.11 6.24
C SER A 118 -10.02 13.61 6.76
N LYS A 119 -9.12 12.67 7.04
CA LYS A 119 -7.71 12.89 7.39
C LYS A 119 -6.84 11.89 6.61
N GLY A 120 -5.53 12.12 6.58
CA GLY A 120 -4.57 11.12 6.16
C GLY A 120 -4.49 9.98 7.18
N TYR A 121 -4.35 8.77 6.69
CA TYR A 121 -4.17 7.57 7.50
C TYR A 121 -3.02 6.74 6.95
N TYR A 122 -2.19 6.21 7.84
CA TYR A 122 -1.12 5.28 7.49
C TYR A 122 -0.96 4.20 8.55
N ALA A 123 -0.57 3.02 8.13
CA ALA A 123 -0.36 1.88 9.04
C ALA A 123 0.80 1.01 8.57
N LEU A 124 1.59 0.56 9.54
CA LEU A 124 2.56 -0.51 9.40
C LEU A 124 1.95 -1.77 10.01
N LEU A 125 1.82 -2.81 9.19
CA LEU A 125 1.27 -4.10 9.58
C LEU A 125 2.35 -5.18 9.54
N ARG A 126 2.19 -6.21 10.35
CA ARG A 126 2.95 -7.46 10.21
C ARG A 126 2.48 -8.24 8.99
N ASN A 127 3.24 -9.26 8.65
CA ASN A 127 2.93 -10.19 7.55
C ASN A 127 1.58 -10.92 7.71
N ASP A 128 1.06 -11.04 8.93
CA ASP A 128 -0.25 -11.61 9.25
C ASP A 128 -1.39 -10.56 9.23
N GLY A 129 -1.08 -9.34 8.88
CA GLY A 129 -2.04 -8.23 8.85
C GLY A 129 -2.30 -7.56 10.20
N THR A 130 -1.65 -7.98 11.30
CA THR A 130 -1.80 -7.29 12.59
C THR A 130 -1.06 -5.96 12.59
N ALA A 131 -1.67 -4.93 13.19
CA ALA A 131 -1.06 -3.60 13.21
C ALA A 131 0.14 -3.57 14.18
N LEU A 132 1.28 -3.08 13.69
CA LEU A 132 2.43 -2.67 14.50
C LEU A 132 2.29 -1.22 14.92
N TYR A 133 1.81 -0.40 13.99
CA TYR A 133 1.63 1.03 14.18
C TYR A 133 0.53 1.55 13.27
N SER A 134 -0.20 2.54 13.73
CA SER A 134 -1.08 3.34 12.87
C SER A 134 -1.08 4.78 13.33
N GLY A 135 -1.21 5.69 12.39
CA GLY A 135 -1.24 7.11 12.64
C GLY A 135 -2.18 7.84 11.71
N THR A 136 -2.50 9.05 12.10
CA THR A 136 -3.31 9.97 11.31
C THR A 136 -2.62 11.31 11.19
N SER A 137 -2.93 12.04 10.12
CA SER A 137 -2.44 13.40 9.89
C SER A 137 -3.57 14.31 9.46
N ASN A 138 -3.42 15.61 9.65
CA ASN A 138 -4.41 16.58 9.18
C ASN A 138 -4.45 16.66 7.65
N GLY A 139 -3.34 16.34 6.98
CA GLY A 139 -3.24 16.27 5.52
C GLY A 139 -3.35 14.86 4.98
N GLY A 140 -3.67 14.72 3.69
CA GLY A 140 -3.70 13.43 3.01
C GLY A 140 -2.29 12.80 2.92
N VAL A 141 -2.22 11.46 2.96
CA VAL A 141 -0.96 10.75 2.69
C VAL A 141 -0.62 10.89 1.21
N ARG A 142 0.59 11.36 0.93
CA ARG A 142 1.10 11.58 -0.43
C ARG A 142 2.05 10.49 -0.87
N GLY A 143 2.97 10.10 0.01
CA GLY A 143 3.95 9.08 -0.29
C GLY A 143 4.25 8.19 0.90
N VAL A 144 4.60 6.95 0.60
CA VAL A 144 5.17 6.03 1.58
C VAL A 144 6.45 5.41 1.01
N GLY A 145 7.46 5.29 1.84
CA GLY A 145 8.72 4.65 1.50
C GLY A 145 9.11 3.66 2.59
N MET A 146 9.77 2.59 2.20
CA MET A 146 10.24 1.58 3.14
C MET A 146 11.62 1.10 2.75
N ASN A 147 12.53 1.04 3.71
CA ASN A 147 13.74 0.26 3.58
C ASN A 147 13.37 -1.22 3.60
N ARG A 148 13.45 -1.85 2.44
CA ARG A 148 13.01 -3.25 2.29
C ARG A 148 13.81 -4.24 3.13
N THR A 149 15.05 -3.89 3.50
CA THR A 149 15.92 -4.76 4.31
C THR A 149 15.63 -4.64 5.80
N THR A 150 15.56 -3.42 6.31
CA THR A 150 15.37 -3.15 7.75
C THR A 150 13.90 -3.05 8.15
N GLY A 151 12.99 -2.72 7.23
CA GLY A 151 11.59 -2.45 7.51
C GLY A 151 11.33 -1.05 8.07
N GLU A 152 12.36 -0.19 8.13
CA GLU A 152 12.21 1.21 8.48
C GLU A 152 11.35 1.91 7.43
N SER A 153 10.41 2.71 7.87
CA SER A 153 9.37 3.28 7.03
C SER A 153 9.30 4.79 7.15
N VAL A 154 8.88 5.42 6.07
CA VAL A 154 8.69 6.86 6.00
C VAL A 154 7.36 7.16 5.34
N VAL A 155 6.63 8.10 5.90
CA VAL A 155 5.36 8.59 5.38
C VAL A 155 5.44 10.10 5.18
N THR A 156 5.02 10.57 4.03
CA THR A 156 4.79 12.00 3.78
C THR A 156 3.30 12.27 3.68
N THR A 157 2.90 13.40 4.25
CA THR A 157 1.52 13.89 4.18
C THR A 157 1.54 15.35 3.74
N TYR A 158 0.43 15.85 3.23
CA TYR A 158 0.30 17.26 2.85
C TYR A 158 -1.05 17.82 3.25
N ASP A 159 -1.03 18.87 4.04
CA ASP A 159 -2.20 19.66 4.40
C ASP A 159 -2.35 20.81 3.40
N VAL A 160 -3.38 20.72 2.56
CA VAL A 160 -3.67 21.71 1.52
C VAL A 160 -4.03 23.07 2.12
N ASN A 161 -4.69 23.09 3.27
CA ASN A 161 -5.13 24.33 3.92
C ASN A 161 -3.94 25.06 4.55
N ALA A 162 -3.07 24.32 5.22
CA ALA A 162 -1.86 24.85 5.83
C ALA A 162 -0.71 25.04 4.84
N ARG A 163 -0.82 24.47 3.61
CA ARG A 163 0.24 24.40 2.58
C ARG A 163 1.56 23.84 3.12
N ARG A 164 1.46 22.80 3.96
CA ARG A 164 2.61 22.20 4.63
C ARG A 164 2.58 20.69 4.54
N GLY A 165 3.75 20.13 4.30
CA GLY A 165 3.99 18.69 4.39
C GLY A 165 4.42 18.29 5.79
N THR A 166 4.18 17.03 6.12
CA THR A 166 4.72 16.37 7.31
C THR A 166 5.46 15.11 6.89
N PHE A 167 6.58 14.88 7.51
CA PHE A 167 7.42 13.70 7.33
C PHE A 167 7.47 12.91 8.63
N VAL A 168 7.06 11.66 8.59
CA VAL A 168 7.05 10.76 9.75
C VAL A 168 7.96 9.58 9.48
N ARG A 169 8.94 9.34 10.36
CA ARG A 169 9.81 8.16 10.32
C ARG A 169 9.33 7.14 11.35
N ILE A 170 9.16 5.90 10.92
CA ILE A 170 8.63 4.81 11.73
C ILE A 170 9.67 3.68 11.74
N LEU A 171 10.11 3.30 12.93
CA LEU A 171 11.03 2.19 13.12
C LEU A 171 10.33 0.85 12.80
N PRO A 172 11.10 -0.23 12.51
CA PRO A 172 10.55 -1.56 12.25
C PRO A 172 9.71 -2.13 13.40
N THR A 173 9.93 -1.63 14.61
CA THR A 173 9.16 -1.97 15.82
C THR A 173 7.77 -1.34 15.86
N GLY A 174 7.47 -0.42 14.93
CA GLY A 174 6.25 0.37 14.92
C GLY A 174 6.35 1.68 15.74
N LYS A 175 7.49 1.99 16.33
CA LYS A 175 7.67 3.25 17.06
C LYS A 175 7.93 4.39 16.06
N ALA A 176 7.13 5.46 16.13
CA ALA A 176 7.47 6.70 15.45
C ALA A 176 8.68 7.34 16.13
N GLU A 177 9.71 7.65 15.34
CA GLU A 177 10.96 8.22 15.85
C GLU A 177 10.90 9.73 15.86
N PHE A 178 10.39 10.31 14.80
CA PHE A 178 10.14 11.74 14.70
C PHE A 178 9.04 12.06 13.68
N ASP A 179 8.50 13.25 13.87
CA ASP A 179 7.54 13.90 13.00
C ASP A 179 8.08 15.32 12.74
N ARG A 180 8.26 15.69 11.48
CA ARG A 180 8.78 17.01 11.10
C ARG A 180 7.89 17.65 10.03
N THR A 181 7.64 18.92 10.22
CA THR A 181 7.06 19.74 9.15
C THR A 181 8.13 20.05 8.12
N ILE A 182 7.78 19.89 6.86
CA ILE A 182 8.62 20.21 5.70
C ILE A 182 7.85 21.13 4.75
N ASP A 183 8.54 22.06 4.13
CA ASP A 183 7.95 22.89 3.09
C ASP A 183 7.90 22.09 1.78
N GLY A 184 6.72 22.03 1.17
CA GLY A 184 6.50 21.33 -0.09
C GLY A 184 5.55 20.13 0.01
N ASN A 185 5.08 19.71 -1.15
CA ASN A 185 4.23 18.55 -1.37
C ASN A 185 5.06 17.42 -1.99
N PHE A 186 5.31 16.36 -1.25
CA PHE A 186 6.16 15.25 -1.70
C PHE A 186 5.30 14.02 -1.98
N ASP A 187 5.07 13.72 -3.26
CA ASP A 187 4.19 12.64 -3.70
C ASP A 187 4.89 11.28 -3.79
N LYS A 188 6.22 11.29 -3.87
CA LYS A 188 7.01 10.07 -3.93
C LYS A 188 8.07 10.06 -2.85
N VAL A 189 8.17 8.91 -2.19
CA VAL A 189 9.17 8.65 -1.14
C VAL A 189 9.87 7.35 -1.46
N LYS A 190 11.19 7.36 -1.34
CA LYS A 190 11.99 6.14 -1.41
C LYS A 190 12.96 6.13 -0.23
N VAL A 191 13.03 5.02 0.47
CA VAL A 191 14.07 4.77 1.47
C VAL A 191 15.08 3.81 0.87
N THR A 192 16.34 4.22 0.82
CA THR A 192 17.44 3.41 0.30
C THR A 192 17.82 2.32 1.30
N ASN A 193 18.61 1.35 0.86
CA ASN A 193 19.13 0.31 1.77
C ASN A 193 20.04 0.87 2.88
N ASN A 194 20.64 2.04 2.66
CA ASN A 194 21.47 2.74 3.65
C ASN A 194 20.66 3.62 4.61
N GLY A 195 19.33 3.63 4.48
CA GLY A 195 18.44 4.45 5.32
C GLY A 195 18.30 5.91 4.87
N GLU A 196 18.88 6.29 3.71
CA GLU A 196 18.67 7.61 3.13
C GLU A 196 17.24 7.75 2.62
N VAL A 197 16.66 8.92 2.76
CA VAL A 197 15.31 9.21 2.31
C VAL A 197 15.36 10.16 1.12
N LEU A 198 14.83 9.72 0.01
CA LEU A 198 14.67 10.52 -1.20
C LEU A 198 13.20 10.95 -1.30
N LEU A 199 12.99 12.24 -1.41
CA LEU A 199 11.66 12.85 -1.58
C LEU A 199 11.60 13.51 -2.96
N LEU A 200 10.52 13.26 -3.69
CA LEU A 200 10.24 13.92 -4.95
C LEU A 200 8.95 14.73 -4.82
N SER A 201 9.06 16.03 -5.09
CA SER A 201 7.91 16.95 -5.19
C SER A 201 7.44 17.00 -6.64
N SER A 202 6.13 17.06 -6.81
CA SER A 202 5.50 17.34 -8.10
C SER A 202 5.13 18.83 -8.26
N ASP A 203 5.40 19.64 -7.26
CA ASP A 203 5.15 21.09 -7.36
C ASP A 203 6.11 21.66 -8.41
N GLU A 204 5.56 22.05 -9.53
CA GLU A 204 6.20 22.98 -10.45
C GLU A 204 6.32 24.31 -9.69
N GLY A 205 7.55 24.71 -9.37
CA GLY A 205 7.86 25.96 -8.67
C GLY A 205 7.45 27.23 -9.44
#